data_d61e1d47550e674082d99d6344ef4587
#
_entry.id   d61e1d47550e674082d99d6344ef4587
#
_cell.length_a   1.000
_cell.length_b   1.000
_cell.length_c   1.000
_cell.angle_alpha   90.00
_cell.angle_beta   90.00
_cell.angle_gamma   90.00
#
_symmetry.space_group_name_H-M   'P 1'
#
loop_
_entity.id
_entity.type
_entity.pdbx_description
1 polymer ?
#
loop_
_entity_poly.entity_id
_entity_poly.type
_entity_poly.pdbx_seq_one_letter_code
_entity_poly.pdbx_strand_id
1 'polypeptide(L)'
;EAAEKLVHVCQELVGYLEELEGAAEIQREIASTAMELKDQMNAADIILDRAPETYAYAATLSRKKDRVAEKLEALLINVGEAMNETLFERTHSTVFASATLAVDDKFDAFESALGLNASEHSTCQMCKLDSSYDFDAHMTVYVASDMPEPNEAAYLAALQRLLVDVHRAQNGSMLTLFTNRREMERCFDEVQPQLKVDDLRVVCQKWGVSVKGLRDDFLADEHLSLFALKSFWEGFDAPGATLKGVVIPKLPFAKPTDPLSCERAARDDQAWRRYV
;
A
#
# COMPACT_ATOMS: atom_id res chain seq x y z
N GLU A 1 12.28 -1.19 32.95
CA GLU A 1 13.22 -1.87 33.87
C GLU A 1 13.16 -3.42 33.75
N ALA A 2 12.01 -4.11 33.93
CA ALA A 2 11.95 -5.58 33.80
C ALA A 2 12.18 -6.03 32.34
N ALA A 3 11.57 -5.37 31.39
CA ALA A 3 11.73 -5.66 29.96
C ALA A 3 13.15 -5.36 29.46
N GLU A 4 13.76 -4.27 29.91
CA GLU A 4 15.18 -3.94 29.62
C GLU A 4 16.13 -5.04 30.11
N LYS A 5 15.93 -5.52 31.34
CA LYS A 5 16.71 -6.63 31.88
C LYS A 5 16.53 -7.89 31.04
N LEU A 6 15.30 -8.18 30.58
CA LEU A 6 15.03 -9.35 29.75
C LEU A 6 15.74 -9.22 28.38
N VAL A 7 15.66 -8.06 27.75
CA VAL A 7 16.39 -7.79 26.46
C VAL A 7 17.88 -8.00 26.67
N HIS A 8 18.45 -7.47 27.75
CA HIS A 8 19.87 -7.63 28.05
C HIS A 8 20.27 -9.10 28.22
N VAL A 9 19.50 -9.87 29.00
CA VAL A 9 19.75 -11.31 29.17
C VAL A 9 19.63 -12.08 27.85
N CYS A 10 18.66 -11.73 27.00
CA CYS A 10 18.55 -12.33 25.67
C CYS A 10 19.77 -12.02 24.79
N GLN A 11 20.29 -10.79 24.84
CA GLN A 11 21.48 -10.40 24.10
C GLN A 11 22.74 -11.15 24.59
N GLU A 12 22.93 -11.29 25.90
CA GLU A 12 24.01 -12.10 26.47
C GLU A 12 23.91 -13.58 26.04
N LEU A 13 22.68 -14.13 26.05
CA LEU A 13 22.42 -15.51 25.64
C LEU A 13 22.70 -15.71 24.15
N VAL A 14 22.35 -14.75 23.29
CA VAL A 14 22.67 -14.76 21.85
C VAL A 14 24.17 -14.84 21.65
N GLY A 15 24.97 -14.01 22.37
CA GLY A 15 26.43 -14.05 22.32
C GLY A 15 27.02 -15.38 22.78
N TYR A 16 26.47 -15.97 23.84
CA TYR A 16 26.89 -17.29 24.30
C TYR A 16 26.60 -18.42 23.31
N LEU A 17 25.46 -18.34 22.60
CA LEU A 17 25.04 -19.33 21.62
C LEU A 17 25.85 -19.27 20.32
N GLU A 18 26.55 -18.15 20.04
CA GLU A 18 27.46 -18.05 18.89
C GLU A 18 28.61 -19.04 18.95
N GLU A 19 29.04 -19.42 20.15
CA GLU A 19 30.13 -20.35 20.38
C GLU A 19 29.71 -21.83 20.33
N LEU A 20 28.39 -22.12 20.21
CA LEU A 20 27.85 -23.49 20.27
C LEU A 20 27.46 -24.00 18.86
N GLU A 21 28.06 -25.12 18.45
CA GLU A 21 27.66 -25.79 17.22
C GLU A 21 26.21 -26.26 17.27
N GLY A 22 25.44 -25.99 16.21
CA GLY A 22 24.04 -26.39 16.06
C GLY A 22 23.02 -25.46 16.74
N ALA A 23 23.44 -24.39 17.41
CA ALA A 23 22.55 -23.47 18.11
C ALA A 23 22.00 -22.33 17.24
N ALA A 24 22.36 -22.24 15.95
CA ALA A 24 22.04 -21.11 15.08
C ALA A 24 20.54 -20.81 14.89
N GLU A 25 19.68 -21.80 15.00
CA GLU A 25 18.23 -21.61 14.90
C GLU A 25 17.66 -20.98 16.17
N ILE A 26 18.05 -21.51 17.33
CA ILE A 26 17.66 -21.00 18.66
C ILE A 26 18.22 -19.57 18.84
N GLN A 27 19.47 -19.34 18.45
CA GLN A 27 20.10 -18.02 18.49
C GLN A 27 19.28 -16.97 17.69
N ARG A 28 18.87 -17.31 16.46
CA ARG A 28 18.07 -16.42 15.63
C ARG A 28 16.69 -16.15 16.24
N GLU A 29 16.04 -17.17 16.81
CA GLU A 29 14.74 -17.02 17.46
C GLU A 29 14.82 -16.11 18.69
N ILE A 30 15.84 -16.28 19.53
CA ILE A 30 16.06 -15.41 20.71
C ILE A 30 16.40 -13.99 20.28
N ALA A 31 17.24 -13.81 19.27
CA ALA A 31 17.61 -12.50 18.75
C ALA A 31 16.37 -11.77 18.19
N SER A 32 15.53 -12.47 17.40
CA SER A 32 14.29 -11.91 16.87
C SER A 32 13.33 -11.49 17.98
N THR A 33 13.15 -12.35 19.00
CA THR A 33 12.27 -12.05 20.15
C THR A 33 12.79 -10.86 20.96
N ALA A 34 14.10 -10.76 21.16
CA ALA A 34 14.72 -9.63 21.85
C ALA A 34 14.54 -8.32 21.08
N MET A 35 14.65 -8.36 19.75
CA MET A 35 14.38 -7.19 18.89
C MET A 35 12.91 -6.77 18.96
N GLU A 36 11.99 -7.70 18.81
CA GLU A 36 10.55 -7.42 18.94
C GLU A 36 10.19 -6.78 20.29
N LEU A 37 10.76 -7.31 21.40
CA LEU A 37 10.53 -6.74 22.72
C LEU A 37 11.10 -5.32 22.83
N LYS A 38 12.28 -5.08 22.27
CA LYS A 38 12.90 -3.75 22.24
C LYS A 38 12.06 -2.76 21.45
N ASP A 39 11.53 -3.18 20.29
CA ASP A 39 10.66 -2.36 19.46
C ASP A 39 9.35 -2.01 20.18
N GLN A 40 8.77 -2.96 20.92
CA GLN A 40 7.57 -2.71 21.75
C GLN A 40 7.87 -1.72 22.89
N MET A 41 9.04 -1.81 23.51
CA MET A 41 9.47 -0.87 24.54
C MET A 41 9.63 0.54 23.97
N ASN A 42 10.34 0.68 22.84
CA ASN A 42 10.50 1.95 22.16
C ASN A 42 9.14 2.57 21.77
N ALA A 43 8.23 1.75 21.25
CA ALA A 43 6.88 2.20 20.92
C ALA A 43 6.10 2.67 22.16
N ALA A 44 6.25 1.97 23.29
CA ALA A 44 5.63 2.37 24.56
C ALA A 44 6.19 3.71 25.07
N ASP A 45 7.50 3.90 25.01
CA ASP A 45 8.16 5.13 25.42
C ASP A 45 7.69 6.32 24.56
N ILE A 46 7.65 6.16 23.23
CA ILE A 46 7.12 7.17 22.30
C ILE A 46 5.67 7.54 22.63
N ILE A 47 4.83 6.55 22.97
CA ILE A 47 3.42 6.79 23.33
C ILE A 47 3.30 7.50 24.67
N LEU A 48 4.15 7.18 25.64
CA LEU A 48 4.14 7.76 26.97
C LEU A 48 4.71 9.18 27.02
N ASP A 49 5.79 9.43 26.28
CA ASP A 49 6.47 10.73 26.23
C ASP A 49 5.66 11.80 25.50
N ARG A 50 4.79 11.38 24.59
CA ARG A 50 3.92 12.25 23.80
C ARG A 50 4.65 13.41 23.12
N ALA A 51 5.16 13.18 21.93
CA ALA A 51 5.69 14.22 21.06
C ALA A 51 4.69 14.51 19.91
N PRO A 52 3.64 15.31 20.13
CA PRO A 52 2.58 15.55 19.15
C PRO A 52 3.06 16.25 17.89
N GLU A 53 4.18 16.97 17.96
CA GLU A 53 4.80 17.60 16.78
C GLU A 53 5.35 16.58 15.78
N THR A 54 5.81 15.43 16.30
CA THR A 54 6.51 14.40 15.53
C THR A 54 5.59 13.24 15.16
N TYR A 55 4.65 12.87 16.05
CA TYR A 55 3.80 11.68 15.88
C TYR A 55 2.32 12.01 15.88
N ALA A 56 1.59 11.33 14.99
CA ALA A 56 0.14 11.17 15.09
C ALA A 56 -0.17 9.96 15.99
N TYR A 57 -1.03 10.14 16.97
CA TYR A 57 -1.40 9.08 17.92
C TYR A 57 -2.80 8.55 17.63
N ALA A 58 -2.94 7.24 17.60
CA ALA A 58 -4.21 6.59 17.37
C ALA A 58 -4.47 5.47 18.38
N ALA A 59 -5.74 5.34 18.76
CA ALA A 59 -6.23 4.22 19.54
C ALA A 59 -7.30 3.47 18.74
N THR A 60 -7.10 2.19 18.51
CA THR A 60 -8.04 1.35 17.76
C THR A 60 -8.57 0.24 18.66
N LEU A 61 -9.89 0.16 18.76
CA LEU A 61 -10.58 -0.91 19.43
C LEU A 61 -11.22 -1.84 18.39
N SER A 62 -10.76 -3.07 18.27
CA SER A 62 -11.36 -4.06 17.40
C SER A 62 -11.99 -5.20 18.18
N ARG A 63 -13.25 -5.52 17.86
CA ARG A 63 -13.96 -6.62 18.47
C ARG A 63 -14.19 -7.72 17.45
N LYS A 64 -13.56 -8.88 17.66
CA LYS A 64 -13.77 -10.09 16.85
C LYS A 64 -14.33 -11.19 17.75
N LYS A 65 -15.62 -11.50 17.59
CA LYS A 65 -16.33 -12.48 18.43
C LYS A 65 -16.11 -12.17 19.91
N ASP A 66 -15.45 -13.06 20.65
CA ASP A 66 -15.22 -12.95 22.11
C ASP A 66 -13.86 -12.30 22.47
N ARG A 67 -13.11 -11.80 21.49
CA ARG A 67 -11.84 -11.12 21.73
C ARG A 67 -11.94 -9.63 21.40
N VAL A 68 -11.55 -8.83 22.36
CA VAL A 68 -11.32 -7.40 22.18
C VAL A 68 -9.82 -7.20 22.01
N ALA A 69 -9.42 -6.59 20.92
CA ALA A 69 -8.04 -6.18 20.72
C ALA A 69 -7.97 -4.66 20.75
N GLU A 70 -7.18 -4.14 21.65
CA GLU A 70 -6.85 -2.74 21.79
C GLU A 70 -5.46 -2.50 21.18
N LYS A 71 -5.35 -1.49 20.35
CA LYS A 71 -4.09 -1.11 19.71
C LYS A 71 -3.85 0.38 19.89
N LEU A 72 -2.70 0.72 20.43
CA LEU A 72 -2.18 2.08 20.44
C LEU A 72 -1.10 2.21 19.38
N GLU A 73 -1.10 3.29 18.66
CA GLU A 73 -0.16 3.57 17.57
C GLU A 73 0.39 4.98 17.71
N ALA A 74 1.69 5.12 17.48
CA ALA A 74 2.35 6.39 17.21
C ALA A 74 2.90 6.32 15.78
N LEU A 75 2.45 7.22 14.91
CA LEU A 75 2.77 7.23 13.49
C LEU A 75 3.57 8.48 13.17
N LEU A 76 4.77 8.34 12.64
CA LEU A 76 5.60 9.48 12.22
C LEU A 76 4.85 10.32 11.18
N ILE A 77 4.69 11.60 11.47
CA ILE A 77 4.03 12.54 10.56
C ILE A 77 4.94 12.85 9.39
N ASN A 78 6.23 13.07 9.67
CA ASN A 78 7.28 13.26 8.68
C ASN A 78 8.41 12.27 8.94
N VAL A 79 8.81 11.53 7.91
CA VAL A 79 9.87 10.51 8.02
C VAL A 79 11.26 11.07 7.72
N GLY A 80 11.37 12.34 7.33
CA GLY A 80 12.63 12.94 6.86
C GLY A 80 13.77 12.86 7.86
N GLU A 81 13.52 13.21 9.13
CA GLU A 81 14.52 13.14 10.19
C GLU A 81 14.99 11.70 10.43
N ALA A 82 14.07 10.77 10.55
CA ALA A 82 14.40 9.35 10.72
C ALA A 82 15.15 8.78 9.50
N MET A 83 14.81 9.19 8.28
CA MET A 83 15.54 8.80 7.07
C MET A 83 16.96 9.37 7.06
N ASN A 84 17.14 10.61 7.50
CA ASN A 84 18.47 11.20 7.60
C ASN A 84 19.38 10.39 8.54
N GLU A 85 18.94 10.17 9.77
CA GLU A 85 19.71 9.45 10.81
C GLU A 85 19.96 7.97 10.46
N THR A 86 18.99 7.30 9.89
CA THR A 86 19.06 5.84 9.69
C THR A 86 19.63 5.44 8.34
N LEU A 87 19.47 6.27 7.31
CA LEU A 87 19.90 5.95 5.95
C LEU A 87 20.94 6.93 5.41
N PHE A 88 20.64 8.22 5.33
CA PHE A 88 21.49 9.15 4.57
C PHE A 88 22.84 9.39 5.22
N GLU A 89 22.90 9.48 6.54
CA GLU A 89 24.19 9.59 7.26
C GLU A 89 25.04 8.33 7.22
N ARG A 90 24.45 7.19 6.89
CA ARG A 90 25.13 5.87 6.90
C ARG A 90 25.49 5.38 5.51
N THR A 91 25.03 6.04 4.46
CA THR A 91 25.25 5.64 3.08
C THR A 91 26.06 6.70 2.34
N HIS A 92 26.98 6.26 1.48
CA HIS A 92 27.76 7.17 0.64
C HIS A 92 26.89 7.84 -0.42
N SER A 93 25.93 7.11 -0.98
CA SER A 93 24.96 7.60 -1.94
C SER A 93 23.68 6.76 -1.91
N THR A 94 22.56 7.39 -2.18
CA THR A 94 21.26 6.74 -2.25
C THR A 94 20.58 7.14 -3.55
N VAL A 95 20.03 6.17 -4.28
CA VAL A 95 19.28 6.39 -5.53
C VAL A 95 17.85 5.95 -5.33
N PHE A 96 16.93 6.87 -5.59
CA PHE A 96 15.49 6.59 -5.64
C PHE A 96 15.03 6.58 -7.09
N ALA A 97 14.32 5.54 -7.49
CA ALA A 97 13.76 5.42 -8.82
C ALA A 97 12.31 4.93 -8.75
N SER A 98 11.40 5.72 -9.30
CA SER A 98 9.98 5.37 -9.44
C SER A 98 9.34 6.22 -10.53
N ALA A 99 8.24 5.75 -11.06
CA ALA A 99 7.41 6.52 -12.01
C ALA A 99 6.64 7.67 -11.35
N THR A 100 6.55 7.69 -10.01
CA THR A 100 5.66 8.59 -9.25
C THR A 100 6.40 9.54 -8.29
N LEU A 101 7.73 9.73 -8.45
CA LEU A 101 8.50 10.65 -7.60
C LEU A 101 8.22 12.12 -7.92
N ALA A 102 7.88 12.43 -9.16
CA ALA A 102 7.55 13.78 -9.59
C ALA A 102 6.04 13.96 -9.72
N VAL A 103 5.55 15.09 -9.25
CA VAL A 103 4.16 15.55 -9.42
C VAL A 103 4.21 16.89 -10.15
N ASP A 104 3.49 17.04 -11.26
CA ASP A 104 3.51 18.25 -12.10
C ASP A 104 4.96 18.68 -12.49
N ASP A 105 5.80 17.70 -12.84
CA ASP A 105 7.22 17.87 -13.19
C ASP A 105 8.13 18.38 -12.06
N LYS A 106 7.67 18.31 -10.82
CA LYS A 106 8.38 18.77 -9.63
C LYS A 106 8.60 17.65 -8.63
N PHE A 107 9.72 17.70 -7.93
CA PHE A 107 10.09 16.74 -6.88
C PHE A 107 9.84 17.29 -5.46
N ASP A 108 9.29 18.50 -5.33
CA ASP A 108 9.14 19.21 -4.04
C ASP A 108 8.42 18.36 -2.99
N ALA A 109 7.38 17.61 -3.40
CA ALA A 109 6.64 16.73 -2.50
C ALA A 109 7.51 15.57 -1.98
N PHE A 110 8.28 14.96 -2.85
CA PHE A 110 9.18 13.86 -2.50
C PHE A 110 10.34 14.36 -1.62
N GLU A 111 10.97 15.47 -1.99
CA GLU A 111 12.03 16.10 -1.19
C GLU A 111 11.56 16.47 0.21
N SER A 112 10.38 17.08 0.30
CA SER A 112 9.77 17.44 1.58
C SER A 112 9.43 16.20 2.43
N ALA A 113 8.88 15.16 1.82
CA ALA A 113 8.51 13.93 2.53
C ALA A 113 9.73 13.21 3.12
N LEU A 114 10.87 13.25 2.45
CA LEU A 114 12.12 12.62 2.90
C LEU A 114 13.06 13.58 3.65
N GLY A 115 12.70 14.85 3.83
CA GLY A 115 13.51 15.84 4.51
C GLY A 115 14.81 16.21 3.78
N LEU A 116 14.87 15.99 2.45
CA LEU A 116 16.06 16.26 1.65
C LEU A 116 16.41 17.76 1.58
N ASN A 117 15.38 18.61 1.71
CA ASN A 117 15.54 20.06 1.72
C ASN A 117 16.21 20.61 3.00
N ALA A 118 16.20 19.84 4.09
CA ALA A 118 16.73 20.26 5.38
C ALA A 118 18.20 19.87 5.58
N SER A 119 18.78 19.07 4.70
CA SER A 119 20.16 18.60 4.81
C SER A 119 21.13 19.57 4.16
N GLU A 120 21.93 20.26 4.96
CA GLU A 120 23.01 21.16 4.49
C GLU A 120 24.17 20.41 3.79
N HIS A 121 24.19 19.08 3.86
CA HIS A 121 25.31 18.24 3.42
C HIS A 121 25.00 17.32 2.24
N SER A 122 23.75 17.27 1.75
CA SER A 122 23.39 16.41 0.63
C SER A 122 23.22 17.19 -0.67
N THR A 123 23.99 16.81 -1.69
CA THR A 123 23.73 17.22 -3.08
C THR A 123 22.69 16.28 -3.68
N CYS A 124 21.46 16.74 -3.80
CA CYS A 124 20.42 16.00 -4.51
C CYS A 124 20.46 16.32 -6.00
N GLN A 125 20.45 15.29 -6.83
CA GLN A 125 20.27 15.42 -8.28
C GLN A 125 18.92 14.81 -8.65
N MET A 126 18.06 15.62 -9.25
CA MET A 126 16.74 15.20 -9.71
C MET A 126 16.78 14.98 -11.21
N CYS A 127 16.24 13.86 -11.65
CA CYS A 127 16.17 13.54 -13.08
C CYS A 127 14.79 12.98 -13.40
N LYS A 128 14.07 13.61 -14.32
CA LYS A 128 12.85 13.10 -14.91
C LYS A 128 13.16 12.64 -16.34
N LEU A 129 12.82 11.42 -16.64
CA LEU A 129 12.93 10.85 -17.97
C LEU A 129 11.52 10.76 -18.55
N ASP A 130 11.40 11.09 -19.82
CA ASP A 130 10.15 10.92 -20.55
C ASP A 130 9.82 9.43 -20.71
N SER A 131 8.55 9.12 -20.83
CA SER A 131 8.10 7.76 -21.11
C SER A 131 8.54 7.33 -22.52
N SER A 132 8.98 6.08 -22.63
CA SER A 132 9.21 5.46 -23.93
C SER A 132 7.90 5.05 -24.66
N TYR A 133 6.76 5.14 -23.97
CA TYR A 133 5.44 4.81 -24.51
C TYR A 133 4.75 6.07 -25.04
N ASP A 134 4.20 5.98 -26.24
CA ASP A 134 3.31 7.00 -26.82
C ASP A 134 1.89 6.76 -26.30
N PHE A 135 1.57 7.36 -25.16
CA PHE A 135 0.24 7.22 -24.55
C PHE A 135 -0.86 7.86 -25.38
N ASP A 136 -0.57 8.93 -26.13
CA ASP A 136 -1.57 9.61 -26.96
C ASP A 136 -2.01 8.72 -28.12
N ALA A 137 -1.10 7.92 -28.67
CA ALA A 137 -1.40 7.01 -29.76
C ALA A 137 -2.00 5.66 -29.29
N HIS A 138 -1.68 5.21 -28.07
CA HIS A 138 -1.96 3.83 -27.63
C HIS A 138 -2.87 3.70 -26.42
N MET A 139 -3.29 4.81 -25.78
CA MET A 139 -4.17 4.79 -24.62
C MET A 139 -5.38 5.69 -24.85
N THR A 140 -6.56 5.18 -24.50
CA THR A 140 -7.79 5.99 -24.45
C THR A 140 -8.37 5.94 -23.05
N VAL A 141 -8.61 7.10 -22.46
CA VAL A 141 -9.25 7.23 -21.15
C VAL A 141 -10.73 7.59 -21.32
N TYR A 142 -11.59 6.78 -20.75
CA TYR A 142 -13.03 7.01 -20.68
C TYR A 142 -13.43 7.39 -19.26
N VAL A 143 -14.12 8.51 -19.12
CA VAL A 143 -14.70 8.96 -17.85
C VAL A 143 -16.21 8.81 -17.92
N ALA A 144 -16.76 7.90 -17.11
CA ALA A 144 -18.21 7.68 -17.01
C ALA A 144 -18.84 8.79 -16.15
N SER A 145 -19.24 9.89 -16.79
CA SER A 145 -19.80 11.08 -16.13
C SER A 145 -21.29 10.97 -15.77
N ASP A 146 -21.97 9.93 -16.26
CA ASP A 146 -23.40 9.64 -16.05
C ASP A 146 -23.65 8.60 -14.95
N MET A 147 -22.61 8.20 -14.23
CA MET A 147 -22.71 7.28 -13.10
C MET A 147 -23.27 7.99 -11.86
N PRO A 148 -24.14 7.31 -11.08
CA PRO A 148 -24.51 7.80 -9.76
C PRO A 148 -23.29 7.98 -8.86
N GLU A 149 -23.38 8.89 -7.89
CA GLU A 149 -22.30 9.08 -6.91
C GLU A 149 -22.07 7.82 -6.06
N PRO A 150 -20.82 7.55 -5.65
CA PRO A 150 -20.46 6.33 -4.93
C PRO A 150 -21.21 6.07 -3.61
N ASN A 151 -21.81 7.09 -3.02
CA ASN A 151 -22.62 7.04 -1.80
C ASN A 151 -24.13 6.83 -2.06
N GLU A 152 -24.55 6.89 -3.31
CA GLU A 152 -25.95 6.68 -3.69
C GLU A 152 -26.31 5.19 -3.75
N ALA A 153 -27.57 4.87 -3.42
CA ALA A 153 -28.06 3.50 -3.45
C ALA A 153 -28.02 2.86 -4.86
N ALA A 154 -28.15 3.67 -5.90
CA ALA A 154 -28.11 3.24 -7.29
C ALA A 154 -26.72 2.93 -7.82
N TYR A 155 -25.66 3.42 -7.17
CA TYR A 155 -24.28 3.32 -7.64
C TYR A 155 -23.83 1.88 -7.92
N LEU A 156 -24.02 0.98 -6.96
CA LEU A 156 -23.53 -0.39 -7.08
C LEU A 156 -24.16 -1.12 -8.26
N ALA A 157 -25.48 -0.96 -8.47
CA ALA A 157 -26.18 -1.60 -9.57
C ALA A 157 -25.78 -1.01 -10.94
N ALA A 158 -25.49 0.29 -10.98
CA ALA A 158 -24.97 0.95 -12.17
C ALA A 158 -23.55 0.47 -12.50
N LEU A 159 -22.67 0.38 -11.49
CA LEU A 159 -21.31 -0.16 -11.64
C LEU A 159 -21.33 -1.61 -12.13
N GLN A 160 -22.17 -2.47 -11.58
CA GLN A 160 -22.30 -3.86 -12.01
C GLN A 160 -22.68 -3.97 -13.48
N ARG A 161 -23.65 -3.17 -13.94
CA ARG A 161 -24.03 -3.11 -15.37
C ARG A 161 -22.87 -2.63 -16.23
N LEU A 162 -22.24 -1.52 -15.86
CA LEU A 162 -21.08 -1.00 -16.58
C LEU A 162 -19.97 -2.05 -16.72
N LEU A 163 -19.66 -2.77 -15.64
CA LEU A 163 -18.65 -3.83 -15.66
C LEU A 163 -19.01 -4.95 -16.64
N VAL A 164 -20.27 -5.38 -16.68
CA VAL A 164 -20.72 -6.38 -17.66
C VAL A 164 -20.56 -5.86 -19.09
N ASP A 165 -21.01 -4.65 -19.36
CA ASP A 165 -20.98 -4.07 -20.69
C ASP A 165 -19.55 -3.87 -21.20
N VAL A 166 -18.66 -3.34 -20.35
CA VAL A 166 -17.24 -3.11 -20.71
C VAL A 166 -16.51 -4.45 -20.95
N HIS A 167 -16.74 -5.47 -20.11
CA HIS A 167 -16.10 -6.78 -20.29
C HIS A 167 -16.58 -7.47 -21.56
N ARG A 168 -17.87 -7.35 -21.91
CA ARG A 168 -18.40 -7.84 -23.18
C ARG A 168 -17.81 -7.12 -24.37
N ALA A 169 -17.77 -5.79 -24.32
CA ALA A 169 -17.23 -4.98 -25.41
C ALA A 169 -15.75 -5.28 -25.67
N GLN A 170 -14.96 -5.52 -24.61
CA GLN A 170 -13.53 -5.80 -24.70
C GLN A 170 -13.22 -7.29 -24.93
N ASN A 171 -14.18 -8.18 -24.78
CA ASN A 171 -14.01 -9.63 -24.85
C ASN A 171 -13.00 -10.17 -23.78
N GLY A 172 -13.15 -9.74 -22.54
CA GLY A 172 -12.24 -10.09 -21.44
C GLY A 172 -10.97 -9.23 -21.39
N SER A 173 -9.87 -9.76 -20.87
CA SER A 173 -8.57 -9.07 -20.74
C SER A 173 -8.63 -7.77 -19.93
N MET A 174 -9.43 -7.75 -18.86
CA MET A 174 -9.72 -6.56 -18.06
C MET A 174 -9.22 -6.71 -16.64
N LEU A 175 -8.61 -5.65 -16.11
CA LEU A 175 -8.29 -5.51 -14.68
C LEU A 175 -9.22 -4.46 -14.07
N THR A 176 -10.04 -4.85 -13.08
CA THR A 176 -10.84 -3.91 -12.32
C THR A 176 -10.24 -3.70 -10.94
N LEU A 177 -9.83 -2.48 -10.65
CA LEU A 177 -9.12 -2.09 -9.43
C LEU A 177 -10.07 -1.46 -8.41
N PHE A 178 -10.40 -2.22 -7.37
CA PHE A 178 -11.28 -1.76 -6.30
C PHE A 178 -10.48 -1.22 -5.11
N THR A 179 -11.06 -0.25 -4.43
CA THR A 179 -10.58 0.28 -3.15
C THR A 179 -11.19 -0.42 -1.93
N ASN A 180 -12.28 -1.15 -2.14
CA ASN A 180 -13.06 -1.78 -1.08
C ASN A 180 -13.37 -3.25 -1.41
N ARG A 181 -12.98 -4.16 -0.53
CA ARG A 181 -13.20 -5.61 -0.68
C ARG A 181 -14.68 -5.98 -0.77
N ARG A 182 -15.53 -5.41 0.09
CA ARG A 182 -16.97 -5.73 0.10
C ARG A 182 -17.64 -5.33 -1.21
N GLU A 183 -17.28 -4.18 -1.76
CA GLU A 183 -17.78 -3.72 -3.06
C GLU A 183 -17.31 -4.63 -4.19
N MET A 184 -16.02 -4.98 -4.19
CA MET A 184 -15.46 -5.92 -5.16
C MET A 184 -16.17 -7.27 -5.16
N GLU A 185 -16.37 -7.87 -3.98
CA GLU A 185 -17.04 -9.17 -3.84
C GLU A 185 -18.50 -9.11 -4.29
N ARG A 186 -19.23 -8.05 -3.93
CA ARG A 186 -20.61 -7.82 -4.39
C ARG A 186 -20.70 -7.61 -5.91
N CYS A 187 -19.75 -6.91 -6.50
CA CYS A 187 -19.68 -6.79 -7.96
C CYS A 187 -19.35 -8.14 -8.59
N PHE A 188 -18.40 -8.86 -8.05
CA PHE A 188 -18.03 -10.17 -8.58
C PHE A 188 -19.19 -11.17 -8.56
N ASP A 189 -19.91 -11.26 -7.45
CA ASP A 189 -21.01 -12.22 -7.28
C ASP A 189 -22.17 -11.95 -8.26
N GLU A 190 -22.36 -10.71 -8.70
CA GLU A 190 -23.40 -10.32 -9.68
C GLU A 190 -22.89 -10.39 -11.13
N VAL A 191 -21.64 -9.97 -11.37
CA VAL A 191 -21.08 -9.82 -12.73
C VAL A 191 -20.61 -11.17 -13.30
N GLN A 192 -19.93 -11.99 -12.49
CA GLN A 192 -19.36 -13.25 -12.93
C GLN A 192 -20.37 -14.23 -13.54
N PRO A 193 -21.58 -14.44 -12.97
CA PRO A 193 -22.58 -15.32 -13.60
C PRO A 193 -23.06 -14.82 -14.96
N GLN A 194 -23.18 -13.49 -15.14
CA GLN A 194 -23.62 -12.88 -16.39
C GLN A 194 -22.56 -13.02 -17.47
N LEU A 195 -21.29 -12.77 -17.17
CA LEU A 195 -20.19 -12.91 -18.10
C LEU A 195 -19.90 -14.37 -18.46
N LYS A 196 -20.16 -15.30 -17.56
CA LYS A 196 -20.03 -16.75 -17.83
C LYS A 196 -20.96 -17.23 -18.93
N VAL A 197 -22.13 -16.62 -19.13
CA VAL A 197 -23.05 -16.94 -20.22
C VAL A 197 -22.43 -16.65 -21.59
N ASP A 198 -21.54 -15.64 -21.63
CA ASP A 198 -20.83 -15.22 -22.83
C ASP A 198 -19.44 -15.88 -22.94
N ASP A 199 -19.18 -16.93 -22.16
CA ASP A 199 -17.89 -17.64 -22.06
C ASP A 199 -16.72 -16.73 -21.61
N LEU A 200 -17.02 -15.63 -20.93
CA LEU A 200 -16.03 -14.70 -20.38
C LEU A 200 -15.71 -15.07 -18.93
N ARG A 201 -14.43 -15.28 -18.66
CA ARG A 201 -13.95 -15.67 -17.34
C ARG A 201 -13.51 -14.48 -16.52
N VAL A 202 -13.98 -14.42 -15.27
CA VAL A 202 -13.56 -13.42 -14.28
C VAL A 202 -13.12 -14.12 -13.02
N VAL A 203 -11.99 -13.73 -12.46
CA VAL A 203 -11.50 -14.16 -11.14
C VAL A 203 -11.46 -12.97 -10.18
N CYS A 204 -11.43 -13.24 -8.88
CA CYS A 204 -11.56 -12.20 -7.87
C CYS A 204 -10.60 -12.45 -6.70
N GLN A 205 -9.97 -11.40 -6.21
CA GLN A 205 -9.07 -11.43 -5.05
C GLN A 205 -9.85 -11.60 -3.73
N LYS A 206 -10.48 -12.77 -3.53
CA LYS A 206 -11.18 -13.12 -2.28
C LYS A 206 -10.20 -13.49 -1.16
N TRP A 207 -10.72 -13.59 0.07
CA TRP A 207 -9.93 -14.07 1.21
C TRP A 207 -9.40 -15.49 0.96
N GLY A 208 -8.15 -15.72 1.30
CA GLY A 208 -7.52 -17.04 1.15
C GLY A 208 -7.04 -17.38 -0.26
N VAL A 209 -7.27 -16.50 -1.25
CA VAL A 209 -6.74 -16.68 -2.61
C VAL A 209 -5.33 -16.11 -2.70
N SER A 210 -4.41 -16.88 -3.26
CA SER A 210 -3.03 -16.44 -3.46
C SER A 210 -2.95 -15.30 -4.47
N VAL A 211 -2.38 -14.17 -4.08
CA VAL A 211 -2.11 -13.05 -4.99
C VAL A 211 -1.19 -13.47 -6.13
N LYS A 212 -0.17 -14.29 -5.81
CA LYS A 212 0.75 -14.82 -6.82
C LYS A 212 0.00 -15.71 -7.82
N GLY A 213 -0.84 -16.65 -7.33
CA GLY A 213 -1.65 -17.51 -8.20
C GLY A 213 -2.57 -16.72 -9.13
N LEU A 214 -3.23 -15.66 -8.61
CA LEU A 214 -4.06 -14.78 -9.46
C LEU A 214 -3.26 -14.05 -10.53
N ARG A 215 -2.03 -13.62 -10.22
CA ARG A 215 -1.12 -13.03 -11.21
C ARG A 215 -0.73 -14.02 -12.28
N ASP A 216 -0.32 -15.20 -11.87
CA ASP A 216 0.11 -16.28 -12.79
C ASP A 216 -1.05 -16.70 -13.70
N ASP A 217 -2.26 -16.88 -13.17
CA ASP A 217 -3.47 -17.21 -13.95
C ASP A 217 -3.82 -16.11 -14.95
N PHE A 218 -3.77 -14.82 -14.53
CA PHE A 218 -4.07 -13.69 -15.39
C PHE A 218 -3.07 -13.54 -16.54
N LEU A 219 -1.79 -13.77 -16.27
CA LEU A 219 -0.73 -13.72 -17.29
C LEU A 219 -0.77 -14.91 -18.26
N ALA A 220 -1.35 -16.03 -17.85
CA ALA A 220 -1.45 -17.24 -18.68
C ALA A 220 -2.66 -17.25 -19.64
N ASP A 221 -3.66 -16.39 -19.43
CA ASP A 221 -4.92 -16.39 -20.19
C ASP A 221 -5.26 -14.98 -20.71
N GLU A 222 -5.12 -14.77 -22.00
CA GLU A 222 -5.36 -13.48 -22.68
C GLU A 222 -6.83 -13.02 -22.65
N HIS A 223 -7.76 -13.87 -22.20
CA HIS A 223 -9.19 -13.52 -22.07
C HIS A 223 -9.66 -13.45 -20.62
N LEU A 224 -8.79 -13.79 -19.66
CA LEU A 224 -9.15 -13.72 -18.26
C LEU A 224 -9.27 -12.26 -17.79
N SER A 225 -10.31 -11.98 -17.03
CA SER A 225 -10.46 -10.72 -16.31
C SER A 225 -10.23 -10.91 -14.81
N LEU A 226 -9.76 -9.87 -14.14
CA LEU A 226 -9.42 -9.90 -12.72
C LEU A 226 -10.05 -8.73 -11.97
N PHE A 227 -10.78 -9.04 -10.88
CA PHE A 227 -11.20 -8.06 -9.89
C PHE A 227 -10.22 -8.07 -8.73
N ALA A 228 -9.54 -6.96 -8.50
CA ALA A 228 -8.42 -6.86 -7.60
C ALA A 228 -8.46 -5.66 -6.66
N LEU A 229 -7.65 -5.72 -5.60
CA LEU A 229 -7.46 -4.70 -4.59
C LEU A 229 -6.04 -4.10 -4.65
N LYS A 230 -5.66 -3.36 -3.61
CA LYS A 230 -4.41 -2.58 -3.51
C LYS A 230 -3.15 -3.29 -4.02
N SER A 231 -3.02 -4.61 -3.85
CA SER A 231 -1.84 -5.38 -4.29
C SER A 231 -1.63 -5.46 -5.81
N PHE A 232 -2.60 -4.99 -6.59
CA PHE A 232 -2.54 -4.92 -8.06
C PHE A 232 -2.53 -3.48 -8.60
N TRP A 233 -2.58 -2.48 -7.72
CA TRP A 233 -2.51 -1.07 -8.13
C TRP A 233 -1.11 -0.67 -8.56
N GLU A 234 -0.10 -1.28 -7.97
CA GLU A 234 1.31 -1.00 -8.23
C GLU A 234 2.09 -2.31 -8.36
N GLY A 235 3.20 -2.27 -9.10
CA GLY A 235 4.10 -3.40 -9.24
C GLY A 235 3.50 -4.63 -9.94
N PHE A 236 2.45 -4.43 -10.75
CA PHE A 236 1.88 -5.48 -11.59
C PHE A 236 2.10 -5.12 -13.07
N ASP A 237 2.92 -5.91 -13.73
CA ASP A 237 3.16 -5.83 -15.16
C ASP A 237 2.49 -7.01 -15.86
N ALA A 238 1.76 -6.72 -16.94
CA ALA A 238 1.06 -7.70 -17.76
C ALA A 238 1.32 -7.39 -19.24
N PRO A 239 2.45 -7.84 -19.77
CA PRO A 239 2.82 -7.56 -21.15
C PRO A 239 1.93 -8.28 -22.16
N GLY A 240 1.82 -7.69 -23.36
CA GLY A 240 1.11 -8.30 -24.49
C GLY A 240 -0.41 -8.13 -24.41
N ALA A 241 -1.14 -9.18 -24.82
CA ALA A 241 -2.58 -9.14 -25.00
C ALA A 241 -3.39 -9.46 -23.73
N THR A 242 -2.72 -9.79 -22.62
CA THR A 242 -3.38 -10.19 -21.36
C THR A 242 -4.09 -9.05 -20.64
N LEU A 243 -3.61 -7.80 -20.81
CA LEU A 243 -4.22 -6.62 -20.22
C LEU A 243 -4.52 -5.57 -21.29
N LYS A 244 -5.78 -5.49 -21.70
CA LYS A 244 -6.25 -4.54 -22.70
C LYS A 244 -7.03 -3.37 -22.10
N GLY A 245 -7.57 -3.53 -20.90
CA GLY A 245 -8.34 -2.47 -20.27
C GLY A 245 -8.23 -2.51 -18.75
N VAL A 246 -8.25 -1.32 -18.15
CA VAL A 246 -8.28 -1.12 -16.70
C VAL A 246 -9.53 -0.34 -16.34
N VAL A 247 -10.30 -0.84 -15.37
CA VAL A 247 -11.45 -0.13 -14.81
C VAL A 247 -11.11 0.28 -13.37
N ILE A 248 -11.28 1.56 -13.08
CA ILE A 248 -11.08 2.14 -11.76
C ILE A 248 -12.42 2.70 -11.27
N PRO A 249 -13.19 1.94 -10.48
CA PRO A 249 -14.49 2.40 -9.99
C PRO A 249 -14.40 3.64 -9.09
N LYS A 250 -13.32 3.71 -8.28
CA LYS A 250 -13.04 4.82 -7.37
C LYS A 250 -11.54 5.02 -7.25
N LEU A 251 -11.12 6.27 -7.16
CA LEU A 251 -9.72 6.59 -6.87
C LEU A 251 -9.34 6.19 -5.44
N PRO A 252 -8.08 5.75 -5.21
CA PRO A 252 -7.63 5.20 -3.93
C PRO A 252 -7.24 6.29 -2.93
N PHE A 253 -8.10 7.27 -2.70
CA PHE A 253 -7.87 8.30 -1.69
C PHE A 253 -7.74 7.70 -0.29
N ALA A 254 -6.91 8.31 0.53
CA ALA A 254 -6.81 7.98 1.94
C ALA A 254 -8.18 8.10 2.63
N LYS A 255 -8.44 7.19 3.58
CA LYS A 255 -9.71 7.24 4.31
C LYS A 255 -9.74 8.49 5.18
N PRO A 256 -10.87 9.23 5.22
CA PRO A 256 -11.02 10.39 6.10
C PRO A 256 -10.84 10.10 7.60
N THR A 257 -10.81 8.82 7.97
CA THR A 257 -10.62 8.34 9.34
C THR A 257 -9.22 7.79 9.60
N ASP A 258 -8.32 7.87 8.62
CA ASP A 258 -6.93 7.46 8.80
C ASP A 258 -6.20 8.47 9.69
N PRO A 259 -5.66 8.05 10.85
CA PRO A 259 -5.10 8.99 11.84
C PRO A 259 -3.96 9.84 11.29
N LEU A 260 -3.08 9.23 10.50
CA LEU A 260 -1.94 9.93 9.92
C LEU A 260 -2.37 10.96 8.87
N SER A 261 -3.32 10.58 8.02
CA SER A 261 -3.87 11.46 6.99
C SER A 261 -4.65 12.62 7.61
N CYS A 262 -5.43 12.36 8.67
CA CYS A 262 -6.13 13.41 9.42
C CYS A 262 -5.17 14.41 10.05
N GLU A 263 -4.09 13.92 10.69
CA GLU A 263 -3.11 14.79 11.34
C GLU A 263 -2.32 15.61 10.33
N ARG A 264 -1.93 15.01 9.20
CA ARG A 264 -1.27 15.73 8.09
C ARG A 264 -2.16 16.80 7.50
N ALA A 265 -3.43 16.50 7.25
CA ALA A 265 -4.41 17.46 6.73
C ALA A 265 -4.69 18.61 7.71
N ALA A 266 -4.67 18.36 9.02
CA ALA A 266 -4.84 19.41 10.03
C ALA A 266 -3.65 20.39 10.09
N ARG A 267 -2.46 19.95 9.68
CA ARG A 267 -1.23 20.78 9.70
C ARG A 267 -0.96 21.48 8.38
N ASP A 268 -1.44 20.93 7.27
CA ASP A 268 -1.16 21.44 5.94
C ASP A 268 -2.39 21.30 5.04
N ASP A 269 -2.97 22.41 4.65
CA ASP A 269 -4.13 22.46 3.75
C ASP A 269 -3.87 21.80 2.39
N GLN A 270 -2.60 21.62 2.02
CA GLN A 270 -2.19 20.95 0.79
C GLN A 270 -1.64 19.53 1.02
N ALA A 271 -1.84 18.96 2.20
CA ALA A 271 -1.34 17.62 2.55
C ALA A 271 -1.79 16.54 1.56
N TRP A 272 -2.99 16.66 1.01
CA TRP A 272 -3.50 15.74 -0.01
C TRP A 272 -2.65 15.72 -1.29
N ARG A 273 -1.99 16.84 -1.65
CA ARG A 273 -1.09 16.89 -2.81
C ARG A 273 0.28 16.29 -2.54
N ARG A 274 0.70 16.28 -1.27
CA ARG A 274 2.03 15.81 -0.88
C ARG A 274 2.07 14.34 -0.49
N TYR A 275 0.94 13.77 -0.04
CA TYR A 275 0.89 12.45 0.57
C TYR A 275 -0.14 11.50 -0.06
N VAL A 276 -0.78 11.89 -1.14
CA VAL A 276 -1.68 11.05 -1.97
C VAL A 276 -1.05 10.82 -3.36
#